data_6ef286ede6750658114c4a995a193333
#
_entry.id   6ef286ede6750658114c4a995a193333
#
_cell.length_a   1.000
_cell.length_b   1.000
_cell.length_c   1.000
_cell.angle_alpha   90.00
_cell.angle_beta   90.00
_cell.angle_gamma   90.00
#
_symmetry.space_group_name_H-M   'P 1'
#
loop_
_entity.id
_entity.type
_entity.pdbx_description
1 polymer ?
#
loop_
_entity_poly.entity_id
_entity_poly.type
_entity_poly.pdbx_seq_one_letter_code
_entity_poly.pdbx_strand_id
1 'polypeptide(L)'
;EWKRPVTVEYTITNTGNQPLVLTNVTTSCACAVADWTKEPIAPGGKGTVKATFDAKALGHFEKSVGIYSNASPSLVYLKFTGEVVQEIKDYTKLLPHVIGNIRLDRDEFAFPDVYRGQQPSLTFSIANLSDRPYEPVLMHLPPYLKMEAEPKVLLKGKKGTVKLTLDASQLKDYGLTQTSVYLSRFSGDKVSEDNEIPGSAI
;
A
#
# COMPACT_ATOMS: atom_id res chain seq x y z
N GLU A 1 4.42 12.28 -6.20
CA GLU A 1 3.87 13.23 -7.19
C GLU A 1 3.44 14.54 -6.52
N TRP A 2 3.49 15.62 -7.26
CA TRP A 2 3.11 16.96 -6.76
C TRP A 2 1.65 17.01 -6.32
N LYS A 3 1.40 17.65 -5.17
CA LYS A 3 0.09 17.76 -4.52
C LYS A 3 -0.58 16.40 -4.18
N ARG A 4 0.18 15.33 -4.17
CA ARG A 4 -0.29 14.04 -3.64
C ARG A 4 0.37 13.81 -2.28
N PRO A 5 -0.38 13.89 -1.19
CA PRO A 5 0.17 13.61 0.13
C PRO A 5 0.71 12.19 0.23
N VAL A 6 1.79 12.03 0.97
CA VAL A 6 2.40 10.73 1.25
C VAL A 6 2.46 10.55 2.76
N THR A 7 1.92 9.44 3.26
CA THR A 7 2.02 9.07 4.66
C THR A 7 3.11 8.03 4.81
N VAL A 8 4.06 8.33 5.71
CA VAL A 8 5.07 7.39 6.18
C VAL A 8 4.65 6.86 7.55
N GLU A 9 4.83 5.57 7.76
CA GLU A 9 4.52 4.90 9.02
C GLU A 9 5.78 4.25 9.58
N TYR A 10 6.07 4.55 10.85
CA TYR A 10 7.16 3.96 11.60
C TYR A 10 6.60 3.05 12.68
N THR A 11 7.16 1.85 12.78
CA THR A 11 6.89 0.93 13.87
C THR A 11 7.91 1.15 14.98
N ILE A 12 7.44 1.47 16.17
CA ILE A 12 8.25 1.63 17.38
C ILE A 12 8.12 0.35 18.20
N THR A 13 9.24 -0.31 18.47
CA THR A 13 9.25 -1.50 19.32
C THR A 13 9.85 -1.15 20.68
N ASN A 14 9.14 -1.47 21.76
CA ASN A 14 9.67 -1.34 23.11
C ASN A 14 10.61 -2.53 23.42
N THR A 15 11.90 -2.29 23.37
CA THR A 15 12.95 -3.27 23.71
C THR A 15 13.38 -3.22 25.18
N GLY A 16 12.80 -2.32 25.95
CA GLY A 16 13.05 -2.17 27.38
C GLY A 16 12.20 -3.13 28.24
N ASN A 17 12.34 -3.00 29.54
CA ASN A 17 11.64 -3.80 30.55
C ASN A 17 10.52 -3.03 31.30
N GLN A 18 10.27 -1.79 30.90
CA GLN A 18 9.21 -0.93 31.42
C GLN A 18 8.29 -0.48 30.28
N PRO A 19 7.03 -0.11 30.55
CA PRO A 19 6.14 0.46 29.53
C PRO A 19 6.73 1.71 28.89
N LEU A 20 6.78 1.73 27.55
CA LEU A 20 7.23 2.88 26.78
C LEU A 20 6.04 3.79 26.50
N VAL A 21 6.16 5.05 26.88
CA VAL A 21 5.13 6.08 26.64
C VAL A 21 5.67 7.10 25.65
N LEU A 22 5.01 7.25 24.52
CA LEU A 22 5.29 8.32 23.55
C LEU A 22 4.53 9.56 24.01
N THR A 23 5.26 10.55 24.52
CA THR A 23 4.66 11.73 25.15
C THR A 23 4.29 12.82 24.15
N ASN A 24 5.05 12.95 23.08
CA ASN A 24 4.79 13.90 22.01
C ASN A 24 5.47 13.47 20.70
N VAL A 25 4.91 13.91 19.57
CA VAL A 25 5.52 13.75 18.25
C VAL A 25 5.50 15.10 17.55
N THR A 26 6.64 15.51 17.02
CA THR A 26 6.80 16.78 16.30
C THR A 26 7.32 16.51 14.89
N THR A 27 7.07 17.44 13.98
CA THR A 27 7.56 17.37 12.60
C THR A 27 8.39 18.62 12.29
N SER A 28 9.36 18.48 11.38
CA SER A 28 10.29 19.54 11.01
C SER A 28 9.66 20.72 10.25
N CYS A 29 8.41 20.60 9.81
CA CYS A 29 7.68 21.69 9.16
C CYS A 29 6.17 21.55 9.34
N ALA A 30 5.45 22.65 9.16
CA ALA A 30 4.00 22.72 9.29
C ALA A 30 3.22 21.89 8.24
N CYS A 31 3.91 21.42 7.20
CA CYS A 31 3.30 20.60 6.15
C CYS A 31 3.26 19.10 6.45
N ALA A 32 3.79 18.64 7.56
CA ALA A 32 3.69 17.26 8.01
C ALA A 32 2.74 17.17 9.23
N VAL A 33 1.74 16.31 9.12
CA VAL A 33 0.81 16.01 10.22
C VAL A 33 1.25 14.70 10.85
N ALA A 34 1.34 14.65 12.18
CA ALA A 34 1.75 13.45 12.90
C ALA A 34 0.58 12.86 13.70
N ASP A 35 0.48 11.55 13.64
CA ASP A 35 -0.38 10.75 14.51
C ASP A 35 0.45 9.59 15.08
N TRP A 36 0.15 9.17 16.33
CA TRP A 36 0.94 8.13 16.99
C TRP A 36 0.13 7.38 18.05
N THR A 37 0.65 6.20 18.44
CA THR A 37 0.10 5.40 19.55
C THR A 37 0.17 6.19 20.86
N LYS A 38 -0.97 6.45 21.48
CA LYS A 38 -1.11 7.19 22.73
C LYS A 38 -1.00 6.29 23.96
N GLU A 39 -1.37 5.03 23.80
CA GLU A 39 -1.35 4.04 24.87
C GLU A 39 0.09 3.62 25.20
N PRO A 40 0.38 3.30 26.47
CA PRO A 40 1.67 2.75 26.85
C PRO A 40 1.96 1.45 26.12
N ILE A 41 3.13 1.35 25.52
CA ILE A 41 3.60 0.16 24.79
C ILE A 41 4.30 -0.76 25.79
N ALA A 42 3.72 -1.94 26.04
CA ALA A 42 4.31 -2.93 26.94
C ALA A 42 5.70 -3.40 26.46
N PRO A 43 6.57 -3.92 27.36
CA PRO A 43 7.82 -4.56 26.97
C PRO A 43 7.64 -5.61 25.87
N GLY A 44 8.42 -5.53 24.79
CA GLY A 44 8.27 -6.35 23.58
C GLY A 44 7.12 -5.95 22.67
N GLY A 45 6.26 -5.02 23.09
CA GLY A 45 5.13 -4.52 22.29
C GLY A 45 5.56 -3.54 21.20
N LYS A 46 4.61 -3.23 20.33
CA LYS A 46 4.80 -2.32 19.20
C LYS A 46 3.77 -1.20 19.22
N GLY A 47 4.20 -0.02 18.84
CA GLY A 47 3.36 1.13 18.54
C GLY A 47 3.67 1.69 17.16
N THR A 48 2.89 2.64 16.71
CA THR A 48 3.05 3.29 15.40
C THR A 48 3.19 4.79 15.53
N VAL A 49 3.96 5.39 14.63
CA VAL A 49 4.03 6.84 14.40
C VAL A 49 3.82 7.07 12.91
N LYS A 50 2.83 7.89 12.56
CA LYS A 50 2.48 8.25 11.19
C LYS A 50 2.74 9.73 10.96
N ALA A 51 3.37 10.04 9.84
CA ALA A 51 3.57 11.42 9.41
C ALA A 51 3.13 11.56 7.94
N THR A 52 2.32 12.58 7.66
CA THR A 52 1.83 12.88 6.32
C THR A 52 2.52 14.12 5.78
N PHE A 53 3.15 13.98 4.63
CA PHE A 53 3.78 15.05 3.87
C PHE A 53 2.88 15.46 2.71
N ASP A 54 2.58 16.74 2.56
CA ASP A 54 1.60 17.27 1.62
C ASP A 54 2.08 17.42 0.16
N ALA A 55 3.39 17.25 -0.08
CA ALA A 55 4.02 17.29 -1.40
C ALA A 55 3.70 18.55 -2.25
N LYS A 56 3.52 19.72 -1.62
CA LYS A 56 3.16 20.97 -2.32
C LYS A 56 4.30 21.62 -3.09
N ALA A 57 5.56 21.32 -2.76
CA ALA A 57 6.73 21.87 -3.42
C ALA A 57 7.43 20.79 -4.24
N LEU A 58 7.82 21.12 -5.48
CA LEU A 58 8.61 20.25 -6.36
C LEU A 58 10.06 20.17 -5.87
N GLY A 59 10.74 19.06 -6.15
CA GLY A 59 12.15 18.85 -5.90
C GLY A 59 12.43 17.96 -4.69
N HIS A 60 13.70 17.89 -4.32
CA HIS A 60 14.14 17.07 -3.19
C HIS A 60 13.66 17.62 -1.86
N PHE A 61 13.34 16.74 -0.94
CA PHE A 61 13.00 17.10 0.42
C PHE A 61 13.66 16.17 1.43
N GLU A 62 13.98 16.72 2.58
CA GLU A 62 14.31 15.98 3.80
C GLU A 62 13.36 16.46 4.90
N LYS A 63 12.71 15.53 5.57
CA LYS A 63 11.81 15.80 6.69
C LYS A 63 12.21 14.96 7.87
N SER A 64 11.96 15.45 9.06
CA SER A 64 12.19 14.71 10.29
C SER A 64 10.96 14.70 11.19
N VAL A 65 10.82 13.61 11.90
CA VAL A 65 9.82 13.39 12.94
C VAL A 65 10.56 13.22 14.26
N GLY A 66 10.33 14.13 15.19
CA GLY A 66 10.89 14.06 16.54
C GLY A 66 9.92 13.31 17.44
N ILE A 67 10.36 12.22 18.05
CA ILE A 67 9.57 11.38 18.95
C ILE A 67 10.08 11.58 20.36
N TYR A 68 9.21 12.11 21.23
CA TYR A 68 9.48 12.28 22.66
C TYR A 68 8.89 11.08 23.41
N SER A 69 9.65 10.54 24.34
CA SER A 69 9.23 9.41 25.16
C SER A 69 9.87 9.43 26.56
N ASN A 70 9.44 8.51 27.41
CA ASN A 70 10.06 8.22 28.70
C ASN A 70 11.33 7.36 28.60
N ALA A 71 11.81 7.04 27.39
CA ALA A 71 13.06 6.31 27.18
C ALA A 71 14.30 7.22 27.29
N SER A 72 15.47 6.61 27.24
CA SER A 72 16.76 7.32 27.12
C SER A 72 17.46 6.94 25.81
N PRO A 73 17.74 7.91 24.92
CA PRO A 73 17.41 9.33 25.02
C PRO A 73 15.89 9.61 24.94
N SER A 74 15.44 10.67 25.59
CA SER A 74 14.01 11.04 25.62
C SER A 74 13.48 11.59 24.32
N LEU A 75 14.35 11.93 23.38
CA LEU A 75 14.02 12.47 22.06
C LEU A 75 14.83 11.73 20.99
N VAL A 76 14.11 11.19 20.01
CA VAL A 76 14.70 10.53 18.85
C VAL A 76 14.14 11.17 17.58
N TYR A 77 15.02 11.47 16.61
CA TYR A 77 14.63 11.97 15.30
C TYR A 77 14.67 10.85 14.26
N LEU A 78 13.54 10.66 13.59
CA LEU A 78 13.46 9.84 12.39
C LEU A 78 13.40 10.74 11.16
N LYS A 79 14.17 10.42 10.13
CA LYS A 79 14.23 11.19 8.90
C LYS A 79 13.59 10.42 7.75
N PHE A 80 12.94 11.12 6.85
CA PHE A 80 12.56 10.61 5.54
C PHE A 80 12.87 11.63 4.46
N THR A 81 13.34 11.13 3.35
CA THR A 81 13.76 11.93 2.20
C THR A 81 13.05 11.45 0.95
N GLY A 82 12.98 12.29 -0.03
CA GLY A 82 12.41 11.94 -1.32
C GLY A 82 12.48 13.10 -2.31
N GLU A 83 11.84 12.90 -3.43
CA GLU A 83 11.71 13.90 -4.47
C GLU A 83 10.24 14.04 -4.87
N VAL A 84 9.75 15.28 -4.90
CA VAL A 84 8.43 15.61 -5.42
C VAL A 84 8.56 15.94 -6.90
N VAL A 85 8.01 15.09 -7.75
CA VAL A 85 8.00 15.26 -9.20
C VAL A 85 6.61 15.70 -9.69
N GLN A 86 6.55 16.40 -10.80
CA GLN A 86 5.31 16.98 -11.30
C GLN A 86 4.30 15.90 -11.72
N GLU A 87 4.75 14.90 -12.46
CA GLU A 87 3.98 13.73 -12.86
C GLU A 87 4.94 12.61 -13.28
N ILE A 88 4.68 11.39 -12.85
CA ILE A 88 5.42 10.23 -13.35
C ILE A 88 4.76 9.83 -14.67
N LYS A 89 5.44 10.09 -15.79
CA LYS A 89 4.96 9.72 -17.14
C LYS A 89 5.52 8.40 -17.62
N ASP A 90 6.66 7.98 -17.11
CA ASP A 90 7.29 6.70 -17.42
C ASP A 90 7.11 5.71 -16.27
N TYR A 91 6.22 4.77 -16.47
CA TYR A 91 5.93 3.72 -15.49
C TYR A 91 6.75 2.44 -15.69
N THR A 92 7.68 2.39 -16.66
CA THR A 92 8.41 1.16 -17.02
C THR A 92 9.19 0.55 -15.86
N LYS A 93 9.79 1.39 -15.01
CA LYS A 93 10.55 0.95 -13.83
C LYS A 93 9.69 0.65 -12.62
N LEU A 94 8.61 1.40 -12.44
CA LEU A 94 7.74 1.29 -11.28
C LEU A 94 6.67 0.21 -11.44
N LEU A 95 6.23 -0.01 -12.67
CA LEU A 95 5.19 -0.95 -13.06
C LEU A 95 5.72 -1.80 -14.22
N PRO A 96 6.61 -2.76 -13.95
CA PRO A 96 7.34 -3.50 -14.98
C PRO A 96 6.44 -4.48 -15.76
N HIS A 97 5.37 -4.97 -15.14
CA HIS A 97 4.50 -5.99 -15.74
C HIS A 97 3.47 -5.33 -16.65
N VAL A 98 3.18 -5.97 -17.78
CA VAL A 98 2.32 -5.43 -18.83
C VAL A 98 1.23 -6.43 -19.18
N ILE A 99 -0.02 -5.97 -19.12
CA ILE A 99 -1.19 -6.69 -19.59
C ILE A 99 -1.91 -5.78 -20.59
N GLY A 100 -1.68 -6.01 -21.88
CA GLY A 100 -2.17 -5.12 -22.94
C GLY A 100 -1.59 -3.69 -22.81
N ASN A 101 -2.46 -2.69 -22.63
CA ASN A 101 -2.08 -1.31 -22.39
C ASN A 101 -2.08 -0.93 -20.89
N ILE A 102 -2.15 -1.92 -20.02
CA ILE A 102 -2.16 -1.71 -18.57
C ILE A 102 -0.82 -2.16 -18.01
N ARG A 103 -0.27 -1.38 -17.08
CA ARG A 103 0.94 -1.72 -16.35
C ARG A 103 0.64 -1.96 -14.88
N LEU A 104 1.40 -2.88 -14.29
CA LEU A 104 1.24 -3.34 -12.90
C LEU A 104 2.61 -3.37 -12.21
N ASP A 105 2.63 -3.22 -10.89
CA ASP A 105 3.84 -3.38 -10.09
C ASP A 105 4.16 -4.86 -9.78
N ARG A 106 3.21 -5.76 -10.06
CA ARG A 106 3.36 -7.22 -9.89
C ARG A 106 2.53 -7.98 -10.91
N ASP A 107 2.90 -9.22 -11.16
CA ASP A 107 2.23 -10.18 -12.03
C ASP A 107 1.64 -11.38 -11.27
N GLU A 108 1.81 -11.39 -9.95
CA GLU A 108 1.22 -12.39 -9.06
C GLU A 108 0.77 -11.75 -7.75
N PHE A 109 -0.05 -12.46 -6.99
CA PHE A 109 -0.39 -12.07 -5.63
C PHE A 109 -0.30 -13.26 -4.67
N ALA A 110 0.27 -13.02 -3.50
CA ALA A 110 0.37 -14.02 -2.44
C ALA A 110 -0.11 -13.41 -1.12
N PHE A 111 -1.10 -14.05 -0.52
CA PHE A 111 -1.47 -13.76 0.85
C PHE A 111 -0.56 -14.55 1.79
N PRO A 112 -0.10 -13.96 2.89
CA PRO A 112 0.62 -14.70 3.92
C PRO A 112 -0.28 -15.74 4.57
N ASP A 113 0.26 -16.51 5.52
CA ASP A 113 -0.52 -17.45 6.33
C ASP A 113 -1.80 -16.79 6.85
N VAL A 114 -2.94 -17.41 6.57
CA VAL A 114 -4.26 -16.86 6.84
C VAL A 114 -5.05 -17.78 7.76
N TYR A 115 -5.52 -17.26 8.88
CA TYR A 115 -6.35 -18.02 9.80
C TYR A 115 -7.83 -17.77 9.52
N ARG A 116 -8.65 -18.79 9.79
CA ARG A 116 -10.10 -18.74 9.56
C ARG A 116 -10.73 -17.51 10.24
N GLY A 117 -11.53 -16.77 9.48
CA GLY A 117 -12.19 -15.55 9.95
C GLY A 117 -11.38 -14.27 9.77
N GLN A 118 -10.12 -14.35 9.32
CA GLN A 118 -9.35 -13.18 8.94
C GLN A 118 -9.74 -12.67 7.53
N GLN A 119 -9.53 -11.37 7.32
CA GLN A 119 -9.74 -10.73 6.03
C GLN A 119 -8.50 -9.90 5.63
N PRO A 120 -7.37 -10.57 5.35
CA PRO A 120 -6.18 -9.86 4.90
C PRO A 120 -6.44 -9.20 3.55
N SER A 121 -5.76 -8.10 3.32
CA SER A 121 -5.78 -7.42 2.02
C SER A 121 -4.38 -7.13 1.53
N LEU A 122 -4.22 -7.12 0.22
CA LEU A 122 -3.04 -6.64 -0.46
C LEU A 122 -3.43 -5.62 -1.53
N THR A 123 -2.50 -4.73 -1.83
CA THR A 123 -2.73 -3.67 -2.80
C THR A 123 -1.62 -3.70 -3.83
N PHE A 124 -1.97 -3.54 -5.08
CA PHE A 124 -1.01 -3.35 -6.16
C PHE A 124 -1.32 -2.10 -6.98
N SER A 125 -0.28 -1.54 -7.56
CA SER A 125 -0.37 -0.34 -8.37
C SER A 125 -0.65 -0.70 -9.83
N ILE A 126 -1.47 0.13 -10.47
CA ILE A 126 -1.89 -0.05 -11.85
C ILE A 126 -1.81 1.29 -12.60
N ALA A 127 -1.45 1.27 -13.88
CA ALA A 127 -1.48 2.45 -14.74
C ALA A 127 -2.14 2.14 -16.08
N ASN A 128 -2.95 3.07 -16.55
CA ASN A 128 -3.59 3.01 -17.86
C ASN A 128 -2.75 3.75 -18.90
N LEU A 129 -2.13 3.03 -19.81
CA LEU A 129 -1.39 3.60 -20.96
C LEU A 129 -2.21 3.59 -22.24
N SER A 130 -3.46 3.12 -22.21
CA SER A 130 -4.37 3.24 -23.35
C SER A 130 -4.77 4.70 -23.59
N ASP A 131 -5.32 4.98 -24.73
CA ASP A 131 -5.84 6.30 -25.10
C ASP A 131 -7.30 6.55 -24.65
N ARG A 132 -7.88 5.60 -23.92
CA ARG A 132 -9.27 5.64 -23.42
C ARG A 132 -9.30 5.53 -21.89
N PRO A 133 -10.37 6.05 -21.25
CA PRO A 133 -10.64 5.74 -19.84
C PRO A 133 -10.75 4.22 -19.63
N TYR A 134 -10.20 3.74 -18.53
CA TYR A 134 -10.14 2.32 -18.20
C TYR A 134 -10.67 2.07 -16.79
N GLU A 135 -11.59 1.13 -16.68
CA GLU A 135 -12.10 0.63 -15.40
C GLU A 135 -11.45 -0.73 -15.13
N PRO A 136 -10.63 -0.86 -14.07
CA PRO A 136 -10.04 -2.13 -13.69
C PRO A 136 -11.12 -3.15 -13.30
N VAL A 137 -11.10 -4.30 -13.93
CA VAL A 137 -12.00 -5.43 -13.62
C VAL A 137 -11.17 -6.71 -13.58
N LEU A 138 -11.31 -7.48 -12.50
CA LEU A 138 -10.77 -8.82 -12.39
C LEU A 138 -11.88 -9.83 -12.72
N MET A 139 -11.67 -10.56 -13.79
CA MET A 139 -12.56 -11.63 -14.22
C MET A 139 -12.21 -12.93 -13.49
N HIS A 140 -13.18 -13.84 -13.38
CA HIS A 140 -13.07 -15.11 -12.65
C HIS A 140 -12.64 -14.95 -11.19
N LEU A 141 -13.08 -13.85 -10.57
CA LEU A 141 -12.81 -13.58 -9.16
C LEU A 141 -13.55 -14.61 -8.27
N PRO A 142 -12.82 -15.44 -7.49
CA PRO A 142 -13.46 -16.42 -6.62
C PRO A 142 -14.30 -15.73 -5.54
N PRO A 143 -15.34 -16.41 -4.99
CA PRO A 143 -16.21 -15.81 -3.96
C PRO A 143 -15.48 -15.32 -2.71
N TYR A 144 -14.35 -15.93 -2.37
CA TYR A 144 -13.53 -15.56 -1.23
C TYR A 144 -12.60 -14.36 -1.49
N LEU A 145 -12.56 -13.81 -2.71
CA LEU A 145 -11.80 -12.60 -3.05
C LEU A 145 -12.75 -11.45 -3.38
N LYS A 146 -12.42 -10.28 -2.87
CA LYS A 146 -13.07 -9.00 -3.23
C LYS A 146 -12.03 -8.06 -3.82
N MET A 147 -12.45 -7.29 -4.81
CA MET A 147 -11.62 -6.28 -5.48
C MET A 147 -12.23 -4.90 -5.32
N GLU A 148 -11.36 -3.93 -5.04
CA GLU A 148 -11.68 -2.50 -5.04
C GLU A 148 -10.59 -1.76 -5.83
N ALA A 149 -10.98 -0.84 -6.71
CA ALA A 149 -10.05 0.00 -7.46
C ALA A 149 -10.21 1.47 -7.09
N GLU A 150 -9.07 2.16 -6.90
CA GLU A 150 -9.05 3.59 -6.59
C GLU A 150 -8.05 4.33 -7.50
N PRO A 151 -8.50 5.28 -8.33
CA PRO A 151 -9.91 5.58 -8.64
C PRO A 151 -10.59 4.46 -9.42
N LYS A 152 -11.92 4.42 -9.42
CA LYS A 152 -12.70 3.40 -10.17
C LYS A 152 -12.42 3.45 -11.67
N VAL A 153 -12.16 4.64 -12.21
CA VAL A 153 -11.83 4.84 -13.63
C VAL A 153 -10.49 5.54 -13.74
N LEU A 154 -9.57 4.93 -14.44
CA LEU A 154 -8.24 5.46 -14.74
C LEU A 154 -8.25 6.15 -16.10
N LEU A 155 -8.02 7.45 -16.11
CA LEU A 155 -7.82 8.19 -17.34
C LEU A 155 -6.49 7.83 -18.00
N LYS A 156 -6.33 8.16 -19.29
CA LYS A 156 -5.08 7.99 -20.05
C LYS A 156 -3.86 8.49 -19.28
N GLY A 157 -2.83 7.65 -19.14
CA GLY A 157 -1.58 7.98 -18.48
C GLY A 157 -1.69 8.12 -16.96
N LYS A 158 -2.82 7.76 -16.34
CA LYS A 158 -3.01 7.86 -14.89
C LYS A 158 -2.78 6.54 -14.20
N LYS A 159 -2.32 6.67 -12.95
CA LYS A 159 -2.08 5.57 -12.02
C LYS A 159 -3.20 5.47 -11.00
N GLY A 160 -3.45 4.27 -10.53
CA GLY A 160 -4.34 3.96 -9.42
C GLY A 160 -3.84 2.76 -8.65
N THR A 161 -4.70 2.25 -7.79
CA THR A 161 -4.45 1.06 -6.99
C THR A 161 -5.60 0.09 -7.10
N VAL A 162 -5.28 -1.19 -7.02
CA VAL A 162 -6.25 -2.27 -6.89
C VAL A 162 -5.99 -2.98 -5.57
N LYS A 163 -7.00 -3.04 -4.74
CA LYS A 163 -6.98 -3.76 -3.46
C LYS A 163 -7.72 -5.07 -3.61
N LEU A 164 -7.06 -6.17 -3.26
CA LEU A 164 -7.66 -7.48 -3.11
C LEU A 164 -7.83 -7.79 -1.63
N THR A 165 -9.01 -8.20 -1.22
CA THR A 165 -9.30 -8.66 0.14
C THR A 165 -9.74 -10.12 0.09
N LEU A 166 -9.04 -10.96 0.86
CA LEU A 166 -9.35 -12.36 1.03
C LEU A 166 -10.28 -12.55 2.24
N ASP A 167 -11.41 -13.19 2.06
CA ASP A 167 -12.27 -13.64 3.15
C ASP A 167 -11.97 -15.12 3.48
N ALA A 168 -11.14 -15.33 4.50
CA ALA A 168 -10.70 -16.66 4.89
C ALA A 168 -11.84 -17.56 5.43
N SER A 169 -12.99 -17.00 5.79
CA SER A 169 -14.15 -17.78 6.20
C SER A 169 -14.78 -18.57 5.05
N GLN A 170 -14.51 -18.14 3.82
CA GLN A 170 -15.04 -18.77 2.59
C GLN A 170 -14.07 -19.75 1.94
N LEU A 171 -12.87 -19.91 2.48
CA LEU A 171 -11.95 -20.97 2.04
C LEU A 171 -12.48 -22.32 2.51
N LYS A 172 -12.49 -23.31 1.61
CA LYS A 172 -13.05 -24.63 1.88
C LYS A 172 -12.09 -25.55 2.64
N ASP A 173 -10.81 -25.46 2.27
CA ASP A 173 -9.79 -26.38 2.73
C ASP A 173 -8.67 -25.64 3.48
N TYR A 174 -7.92 -26.36 4.31
CA TYR A 174 -6.69 -25.88 4.93
C TYR A 174 -5.48 -26.16 4.04
N GLY A 175 -4.47 -25.31 4.15
CA GLY A 175 -3.23 -25.40 3.37
C GLY A 175 -3.23 -24.52 2.13
N LEU A 176 -2.34 -24.81 1.21
CA LEU A 176 -2.11 -23.97 0.03
C LEU A 176 -3.35 -23.94 -0.89
N THR A 177 -3.93 -22.77 -1.02
CA THR A 177 -4.97 -22.47 -2.02
C THR A 177 -4.35 -21.70 -3.16
N GLN A 178 -4.47 -22.22 -4.39
CA GLN A 178 -4.02 -21.54 -5.61
C GLN A 178 -5.22 -21.13 -6.45
N THR A 179 -5.11 -19.98 -7.09
CA THR A 179 -6.14 -19.47 -7.99
C THR A 179 -5.51 -18.58 -9.05
N SER A 180 -6.26 -18.30 -10.10
CA SER A 180 -5.91 -17.28 -11.08
C SER A 180 -7.09 -16.34 -11.25
N VAL A 181 -6.78 -15.05 -11.34
CA VAL A 181 -7.72 -14.01 -11.77
C VAL A 181 -7.21 -13.39 -13.06
N TYR A 182 -8.09 -12.77 -13.81
CA TYR A 182 -7.74 -12.26 -15.13
C TYR A 182 -8.08 -10.77 -15.20
N LEU A 183 -7.07 -9.94 -15.44
CA LEU A 183 -7.29 -8.52 -15.58
C LEU A 183 -7.89 -8.20 -16.95
N SER A 184 -9.05 -7.59 -16.98
CA SER A 184 -9.65 -7.08 -18.21
C SER A 184 -8.78 -5.97 -18.81
N ARG A 185 -8.38 -6.10 -20.06
CA ARG A 185 -7.58 -5.09 -20.79
C ARG A 185 -8.45 -3.97 -21.37
N PHE A 186 -9.75 -4.26 -21.55
CA PHE A 186 -10.78 -3.33 -22.07
C PHE A 186 -12.18 -3.89 -21.78
N SER A 187 -13.19 -3.06 -21.92
CA SER A 187 -14.59 -3.48 -21.71
C SER A 187 -14.98 -4.62 -22.67
N GLY A 188 -15.45 -5.74 -22.13
CA GLY A 188 -15.82 -6.93 -22.89
C GLY A 188 -14.65 -7.85 -23.25
N ASP A 189 -13.50 -7.70 -22.59
CA ASP A 189 -12.35 -8.59 -22.73
C ASP A 189 -12.69 -10.03 -22.29
N LYS A 190 -11.90 -10.99 -22.75
CA LYS A 190 -12.01 -12.40 -22.41
C LYS A 190 -10.77 -12.88 -21.66
N VAL A 191 -10.95 -13.91 -20.86
CA VAL A 191 -9.84 -14.58 -20.18
C VAL A 191 -8.89 -15.24 -21.19
N SER A 192 -7.59 -15.09 -20.95
CA SER A 192 -6.51 -15.68 -21.72
C SER A 192 -5.24 -15.73 -20.85
N GLU A 193 -4.24 -16.49 -21.28
CA GLU A 193 -2.93 -16.51 -20.62
C GLU A 193 -2.28 -15.12 -20.57
N ASP A 194 -2.55 -14.27 -21.56
CA ASP A 194 -1.97 -12.91 -21.63
C ASP A 194 -2.50 -11.93 -20.59
N ASN A 195 -3.59 -12.27 -19.90
CA ASN A 195 -4.17 -11.39 -18.86
C ASN A 195 -4.39 -12.10 -17.52
N GLU A 196 -3.74 -13.25 -17.36
CA GLU A 196 -3.73 -14.03 -16.13
C GLU A 196 -2.85 -13.38 -15.05
N ILE A 197 -3.34 -13.40 -13.82
CA ILE A 197 -2.60 -13.05 -12.61
C ILE A 197 -2.77 -14.21 -11.63
N PRO A 198 -1.74 -15.06 -11.48
CA PRO A 198 -1.78 -16.16 -10.53
C PRO A 198 -1.73 -15.66 -9.10
N GLY A 199 -2.33 -16.41 -8.19
CA GLY A 199 -2.34 -16.06 -6.79
C GLY A 199 -2.38 -17.26 -5.86
N SER A 200 -1.96 -17.04 -4.62
CA SER A 200 -1.96 -18.05 -3.57
C SER A 200 -2.32 -17.49 -2.21
N ALA A 201 -2.81 -18.37 -1.34
CA ALA A 201 -2.99 -18.16 0.08
C ALA A 201 -2.66 -19.45 0.83
N ILE A 202 -2.09 -19.35 2.03
CA ILE A 202 -1.73 -20.49 2.89
C ILE A 202 -2.46 -20.37 4.22
#